data_231d04f5c1a275ceed5f70daabcc9173
#
_entry.id   231d04f5c1a275ceed5f70daabcc9173
#
_cell.length_a   1.000
_cell.length_b   1.000
_cell.length_c   1.000
_cell.angle_alpha   90.00
_cell.angle_beta   90.00
_cell.angle_gamma   90.00
#
_symmetry.space_group_name_H-M   'P 1'
#
loop_
_entity.id
_entity.type
_entity.pdbx_description
1 polymer ?
#
loop_
_entity_poly.entity_id
_entity_poly.type
_entity_poly.pdbx_seq_one_letter_code
_entity_poly.pdbx_strand_id
1 'polypeptide(L)'
;MAIAFRSTNGIVETDITVATRSPVVTKPTGVQDGDLLLMFAVTNTTANVTGVAGWTVIGAEVDFTPDGSTVDGTSALLYKWASGEGDTWTMTNMFAATETADIVVMA
;
A
#
# COMPACT_ATOMS: atom_id res chain seq x y z
N MET A 1 13.73 7.98 -22.20
CA MET A 1 13.99 7.94 -20.75
C MET A 1 14.04 6.49 -20.30
N ALA A 2 15.09 6.08 -19.63
CA ALA A 2 15.18 4.74 -19.08
C ALA A 2 14.54 4.71 -17.70
N ILE A 3 13.68 3.73 -17.44
CA ILE A 3 13.17 3.44 -16.10
C ILE A 3 14.18 2.51 -15.43
N ALA A 4 14.69 2.88 -14.28
CA ALA A 4 15.62 2.07 -13.51
C ALA A 4 15.20 2.01 -12.05
N PHE A 5 15.37 0.85 -11.43
CA PHE A 5 15.26 0.74 -9.97
C PHE A 5 16.46 1.44 -9.33
N ARG A 6 16.20 2.36 -8.40
CA ARG A 6 17.27 3.18 -7.81
C ARG A 6 18.13 2.46 -6.81
N SER A 7 17.61 1.48 -6.11
CA SER A 7 18.40 0.79 -5.11
C SER A 7 17.88 -0.60 -4.82
N THR A 8 18.75 -1.43 -4.27
CA THR A 8 18.41 -2.75 -3.75
C THR A 8 17.58 -2.70 -2.47
N ASN A 9 17.43 -1.52 -1.87
CA ASN A 9 16.62 -1.29 -0.65
C ASN A 9 15.32 -0.55 -0.95
N GLY A 10 14.88 -0.53 -2.19
CA GLY A 10 13.66 0.15 -2.63
C GLY A 10 12.36 -0.54 -2.27
N ILE A 11 12.39 -1.55 -1.40
CA ILE A 11 11.20 -2.30 -0.96
C ILE A 11 11.13 -2.23 0.57
N VAL A 12 10.00 -1.79 1.09
CA VAL A 12 9.71 -1.79 2.53
C VAL A 12 8.36 -2.45 2.75
N GLU A 13 8.34 -3.43 3.64
CA GLU A 13 7.13 -4.04 4.17
C GLU A 13 6.75 -3.37 5.49
N THR A 14 5.47 -3.06 5.67
CA THR A 14 4.89 -2.57 6.92
C THR A 14 3.77 -3.51 7.33
N ASP A 15 3.98 -4.22 8.43
CA ASP A 15 3.00 -5.09 9.04
C ASP A 15 2.12 -4.28 10.00
N ILE A 16 0.83 -4.19 9.68
CA ILE A 16 -0.18 -3.48 10.48
C ILE A 16 -0.86 -4.50 11.39
N THR A 17 -0.32 -4.68 12.58
CA THR A 17 -0.79 -5.67 13.57
C THR A 17 -1.92 -5.16 14.44
N VAL A 18 -2.08 -3.84 14.55
CA VAL A 18 -3.19 -3.19 15.27
C VAL A 18 -4.20 -2.70 14.26
N ALA A 19 -5.42 -3.22 14.33
CA ALA A 19 -6.48 -2.88 13.39
C ALA A 19 -6.73 -1.36 13.32
N THR A 20 -6.69 -0.80 12.14
CA THR A 20 -6.88 0.62 11.86
C THR A 20 -7.50 0.84 10.50
N ARG A 21 -8.16 1.99 10.33
CA ARG A 21 -8.59 2.46 9.00
C ARG A 21 -7.52 3.28 8.30
N SER A 22 -6.56 3.79 9.06
CA SER A 22 -5.56 4.74 8.60
C SER A 22 -4.16 4.25 8.97
N PRO A 23 -3.63 3.22 8.27
CA PRO A 23 -2.31 2.68 8.58
C PRO A 23 -1.22 3.72 8.31
N VAL A 24 -0.14 3.63 9.10
CA VAL A 24 1.09 4.40 8.86
C VAL A 24 2.09 3.49 8.16
N VAL A 25 2.56 3.92 7.01
CA VAL A 25 3.44 3.13 6.14
C VAL A 25 4.79 3.81 6.01
N THR A 26 5.86 3.04 6.12
CA THR A 26 7.23 3.55 6.03
C THR A 26 7.65 3.70 4.56
N LYS A 27 8.30 4.81 4.25
CA LYS A 27 8.86 5.08 2.93
C LYS A 27 10.12 4.25 2.69
N PRO A 28 10.32 3.66 1.51
CA PRO A 28 11.59 3.07 1.14
C PRO A 28 12.75 4.06 1.22
N THR A 29 13.91 3.59 1.65
CA THR A 29 15.13 4.41 1.70
C THR A 29 15.58 4.79 0.29
N GLY A 30 16.06 6.02 0.13
CA GLY A 30 16.61 6.49 -1.14
C GLY A 30 15.60 7.02 -2.15
N VAL A 31 14.30 7.09 -1.80
CA VAL A 31 13.27 7.70 -2.64
C VAL A 31 13.61 9.17 -2.90
N GLN A 32 13.55 9.57 -4.15
CA GLN A 32 13.76 10.94 -4.62
C GLN A 32 12.53 11.47 -5.35
N ASP A 33 12.40 12.78 -5.44
CA ASP A 33 11.34 13.39 -6.21
C ASP A 33 11.38 12.92 -7.67
N GLY A 34 10.21 12.56 -8.20
CA GLY A 34 10.04 12.00 -9.54
C GLY A 34 10.14 10.48 -9.62
N ASP A 35 10.45 9.78 -8.53
CA ASP A 35 10.37 8.31 -8.51
C ASP A 35 8.93 7.84 -8.58
N LEU A 36 8.70 6.75 -9.31
CA LEU A 36 7.44 6.03 -9.28
C LEU A 36 7.39 5.14 -8.04
N LEU A 37 6.40 5.36 -7.19
CA LEU A 37 6.13 4.55 -6.01
C LEU A 37 4.96 3.61 -6.30
N LEU A 38 5.15 2.33 -6.00
CA LEU A 38 4.11 1.31 -6.05
C LEU A 38 3.84 0.81 -4.64
N MET A 39 2.57 0.71 -4.28
CA MET A 39 2.12 0.18 -3.00
C MET A 39 1.19 -1.00 -3.24
N PHE A 40 1.50 -2.12 -2.61
CA PHE A 40 0.65 -3.30 -2.59
C PHE A 40 0.15 -3.53 -1.16
N ALA A 41 -1.16 -3.54 -0.98
CA ALA A 41 -1.81 -3.73 0.31
C ALA A 41 -2.66 -5.00 0.28
N VAL A 42 -2.53 -5.81 1.34
CA VAL A 42 -3.33 -7.02 1.55
C VAL A 42 -3.95 -6.98 2.93
N THR A 43 -5.26 -7.12 3.02
CA THR A 43 -5.99 -7.29 4.27
C THR A 43 -6.43 -8.73 4.45
N ASN A 44 -6.79 -9.10 5.67
CA ASN A 44 -7.32 -10.43 5.98
C ASN A 44 -8.85 -10.48 6.05
N THR A 45 -9.52 -9.49 5.51
CA THR A 45 -10.99 -9.42 5.42
C THR A 45 -11.41 -8.78 4.11
N THR A 46 -12.71 -8.72 3.84
CA THR A 46 -13.31 -8.07 2.66
C THR A 46 -13.50 -6.56 2.82
N ALA A 47 -12.75 -5.89 3.71
CA ALA A 47 -12.85 -4.45 3.83
C ALA A 47 -12.32 -3.76 2.58
N ASN A 48 -13.17 -3.00 1.93
CA ASN A 48 -12.81 -2.28 0.72
C ASN A 48 -11.65 -1.31 0.98
N VAL A 49 -10.70 -1.28 0.06
CA VAL A 49 -9.68 -0.24 0.00
C VAL A 49 -10.30 0.98 -0.65
N THR A 50 -10.52 2.02 0.14
CA THR A 50 -10.96 3.31 -0.39
C THR A 50 -9.76 4.10 -0.90
N GLY A 51 -9.95 5.06 -1.77
CA GLY A 51 -8.85 5.87 -2.28
C GLY A 51 -8.10 6.61 -1.16
N VAL A 52 -6.79 6.79 -1.31
CA VAL A 52 -5.95 7.58 -0.42
C VAL A 52 -5.50 8.83 -1.13
N ALA A 53 -5.58 9.99 -0.45
CA ALA A 53 -5.15 11.26 -1.04
C ALA A 53 -3.68 11.20 -1.52
N GLY A 54 -3.44 11.59 -2.76
CA GLY A 54 -2.13 11.56 -3.40
C GLY A 54 -1.73 10.21 -4.00
N TRP A 55 -2.49 9.15 -3.78
CA TRP A 55 -2.28 7.84 -4.39
C TRP A 55 -3.42 7.49 -5.34
N THR A 56 -3.10 6.77 -6.40
CA THR A 56 -4.08 6.31 -7.38
C THR A 56 -4.16 4.79 -7.36
N VAL A 57 -5.36 4.24 -7.22
CA VAL A 57 -5.59 2.79 -7.30
C VAL A 57 -5.44 2.34 -8.74
N ILE A 58 -4.64 1.30 -8.98
CA ILE A 58 -4.47 0.68 -10.29
C ILE A 58 -5.53 -0.41 -10.47
N GLY A 59 -6.43 -0.20 -11.41
CA GLY A 59 -7.53 -1.12 -11.65
C GLY A 59 -8.56 -1.09 -10.53
N ALA A 60 -9.01 -2.27 -10.11
CA ALA A 60 -9.91 -2.45 -8.99
C ALA A 60 -9.21 -3.25 -7.88
N GLU A 61 -9.67 -3.10 -6.64
CA GLU A 61 -9.31 -4.05 -5.59
C GLU A 61 -9.76 -5.47 -5.97
N VAL A 62 -9.05 -6.46 -5.45
CA VAL A 62 -9.36 -7.87 -5.69
C VAL A 62 -9.65 -8.54 -4.37
N ASP A 63 -10.89 -9.02 -4.23
CA ASP A 63 -11.28 -9.89 -3.13
C ASP A 63 -10.89 -11.33 -3.45
N PHE A 64 -10.40 -12.04 -2.45
CA PHE A 64 -10.03 -13.44 -2.60
C PHE A 64 -10.49 -14.26 -1.40
N THR A 65 -10.90 -15.49 -1.69
CA THR A 65 -11.30 -16.47 -0.68
C THR A 65 -10.36 -17.67 -0.81
N PRO A 66 -9.30 -17.77 -0.01
CA PRO A 66 -8.41 -18.90 -0.08
C PRO A 66 -9.16 -20.18 0.29
N ASP A 67 -8.96 -21.24 -0.48
CA ASP A 67 -9.40 -22.63 -0.23
C ASP A 67 -10.88 -22.86 0.08
N GLY A 68 -11.76 -21.94 -0.34
CA GLY A 68 -13.20 -22.04 -0.05
C GLY A 68 -13.57 -21.76 1.41
N SER A 69 -12.66 -21.18 2.18
CA SER A 69 -12.88 -20.67 3.52
C SER A 69 -13.82 -19.46 3.50
N THR A 70 -14.43 -19.16 4.65
CA THR A 70 -15.18 -17.91 4.86
C THR A 70 -14.27 -16.74 5.23
N VAL A 71 -12.97 -16.96 5.36
CA VAL A 71 -12.00 -15.89 5.63
C VAL A 71 -11.58 -15.31 4.29
N ASP A 72 -12.14 -14.17 4.01
CA ASP A 72 -11.86 -13.43 2.80
C ASP A 72 -10.68 -12.48 3.03
N GLY A 73 -10.00 -12.14 1.96
CA GLY A 73 -8.98 -11.10 1.95
C GLY A 73 -9.23 -10.13 0.80
N THR A 74 -8.68 -8.94 0.91
CA THR A 74 -8.70 -7.93 -0.15
C THR A 74 -7.28 -7.48 -0.46
N SER A 75 -6.94 -7.38 -1.73
CA SER A 75 -5.69 -6.81 -2.20
C SER A 75 -5.93 -5.60 -3.10
N ALA A 76 -5.04 -4.63 -3.02
CA ALA A 76 -5.08 -3.46 -3.88
C ALA A 76 -3.66 -3.02 -4.24
N LEU A 77 -3.52 -2.49 -5.45
CA LEU A 77 -2.29 -1.89 -5.95
C LEU A 77 -2.53 -0.39 -6.19
N LEU A 78 -1.66 0.43 -5.63
CA LEU A 78 -1.72 1.87 -5.75
C LEU A 78 -0.38 2.41 -6.27
N TYR A 79 -0.40 3.58 -6.87
CA TYR A 79 0.81 4.27 -7.27
C TYR A 79 0.75 5.77 -6.97
N LYS A 80 1.92 6.38 -6.89
CA LYS A 80 2.10 7.83 -6.95
C LYS A 80 3.49 8.16 -7.49
N TRP A 81 3.65 9.39 -7.96
CA TRP A 81 4.97 9.97 -8.20
C TRP A 81 5.44 10.67 -6.93
N ALA A 82 6.67 10.37 -6.51
CA ALA A 82 7.26 10.96 -5.30
C ALA A 82 7.48 12.47 -5.49
N SER A 83 7.10 13.23 -4.48
CA SER A 83 7.33 14.68 -4.44
C SER A 83 7.33 15.18 -3.00
N GLY A 84 8.49 15.55 -2.47
CA GLY A 84 8.62 16.07 -1.11
C GLY A 84 8.23 15.08 -0.02
N GLU A 85 8.51 13.80 -0.21
CA GLU A 85 8.03 12.74 0.67
C GLU A 85 8.71 12.76 2.04
N GLY A 86 7.91 12.66 3.11
CA GLY A 86 8.40 12.40 4.46
C GLY A 86 8.89 10.96 4.65
N ASP A 87 9.29 10.59 5.84
CA ASP A 87 9.77 9.23 6.16
C ASP A 87 8.65 8.20 6.22
N THR A 88 7.43 8.65 6.46
CA THR A 88 6.22 7.81 6.54
C THR A 88 5.05 8.49 5.87
N TRP A 89 4.05 7.68 5.51
CA TRP A 89 2.75 8.15 5.06
C TRP A 89 1.66 7.65 5.99
N THR A 90 0.78 8.56 6.44
CA THR A 90 -0.48 8.17 7.07
C THR A 90 -1.52 8.00 5.98
N MET A 91 -1.95 6.77 5.76
CA MET A 91 -2.92 6.43 4.71
C MET A 91 -4.34 6.65 5.22
N THR A 92 -4.72 7.93 5.36
CA THR A 92 -5.98 8.33 6.01
C THR A 92 -7.20 7.68 5.35
N ASN A 93 -7.95 6.94 6.15
CA ASN A 93 -9.15 6.19 5.73
C ASN A 93 -8.92 5.28 4.50
N MET A 94 -7.75 4.65 4.40
CA MET A 94 -7.43 3.72 3.34
C MET A 94 -8.40 2.54 3.30
N PHE A 95 -8.84 2.07 4.49
CA PHE A 95 -9.77 0.96 4.62
C PHE A 95 -11.17 1.46 5.01
N ALA A 96 -12.21 0.82 4.47
CA ALA A 96 -13.60 1.13 4.79
C ALA A 96 -13.97 0.78 6.25
N ALA A 97 -13.27 -0.20 6.85
CA ALA A 97 -13.37 -0.59 8.25
C ALA A 97 -11.98 -0.69 8.88
N THR A 98 -11.89 -0.93 10.20
CA THR A 98 -10.61 -1.17 10.87
C THR A 98 -10.07 -2.54 10.49
N GLU A 99 -8.84 -2.57 9.96
CA GLU A 99 -8.20 -3.78 9.44
C GLU A 99 -6.75 -3.92 9.92
N THR A 100 -6.30 -5.17 9.98
CA THR A 100 -4.88 -5.50 9.94
C THR A 100 -4.47 -5.73 8.49
N ALA A 101 -3.26 -5.41 8.13
CA ALA A 101 -2.81 -5.49 6.74
C ALA A 101 -1.30 -5.67 6.66
N ASP A 102 -0.85 -6.27 5.55
CA ASP A 102 0.53 -6.19 5.10
C ASP A 102 0.59 -5.22 3.93
N ILE A 103 1.46 -4.24 4.03
CA ILE A 103 1.63 -3.20 3.02
C ILE A 103 3.09 -3.18 2.57
N VAL A 104 3.32 -3.38 1.28
CA VAL A 104 4.64 -3.32 0.66
C VAL A 104 4.71 -2.09 -0.24
N VAL A 105 5.74 -1.28 -0.06
CA VAL A 105 6.03 -0.15 -0.94
C VAL A 105 7.37 -0.37 -1.61
N MET A 106 7.40 -0.15 -2.91
CA MET A 106 8.62 -0.18 -3.70
C MET A 106 8.79 1.10 -4.51
N ALA A 107 10.02 1.45 -4.75
CA ALA A 107 10.41 2.61 -5.53
C ALA A 107 11.31 2.22 -6.71
#